data_442778fa214f7906815da979436e2cb0
#
_entry.id   442778fa214f7906815da979436e2cb0
#
_cell.length_a   1.000
_cell.length_b   1.000
_cell.length_c   1.000
_cell.angle_alpha   90.00
_cell.angle_beta   90.00
_cell.angle_gamma   90.00
#
_symmetry.space_group_name_H-M   'P 1'
#
loop_
_entity.id
_entity.type
_entity.pdbx_description
1 polymer ?
#
loop_
_entity_poly.entity_id
_entity_poly.type
_entity_poly.pdbx_seq_one_letter_code
_entity_poly.pdbx_strand_id
1 'polypeptide(L)'
;MGDSKVGKIIQVIGPVVDVEFGSGDLPDILNALLVTNPAINDEPDNLVIEVAQHLGDKVVRTIAMDQTDGLVRGMECRDTGAPISIPVGEPALGRIMNVVGRPVDGKGPIDASKTMPIHRPAPAFTEQDTEVNVLETGIKVIDLLVPFPRGGKMGLFGGAGCGKTVIMMEMVNNIAMQHGGISVFCGVGERTREGNDLYMEMKESGVLPKAALVYGQMTEPPGARARVALTGLTAAEYFRDEEGQDVLFFVDNIFRFTQAGAEVSALLGRIPSAVGYQPTLATDLGALQERITSTTKGSITAVQCVYVPADDLTDPAPATTFAHLDGTVVLSRQIAELGIYPAVDPLDSTSRILDPNVVGEEHYNTARGVQVSLQKYKELQDIIAILGMDELSEEDQLTVQRARKIQRFLSQPFHVAEVFTGMDGKYCKVEDTVRGFKEILEGKHDDLSENAFYMVGTIEEAIAKDAAEKAKA
;
A
#
# COMPACT_ATOMS: atom_id res chain seq x y z
N MET A 1 10.62 36.30 12.29
CA MET A 1 9.23 35.90 12.29
C MET A 1 8.47 36.99 11.60
N GLY A 2 8.04 36.83 10.35
CA GLY A 2 7.19 37.81 9.67
C GLY A 2 5.86 37.91 10.41
N ASP A 3 5.22 39.08 10.39
CA ASP A 3 3.88 39.28 10.97
C ASP A 3 2.94 38.23 10.36
N SER A 4 2.46 37.26 11.17
CA SER A 4 1.53 36.25 10.73
C SER A 4 0.23 36.94 10.32
N LYS A 5 -0.20 36.75 9.08
CA LYS A 5 -1.48 37.29 8.59
C LYS A 5 -2.62 36.67 9.39
N VAL A 6 -3.47 37.50 9.95
CA VAL A 6 -4.66 37.07 10.71
C VAL A 6 -5.91 37.43 9.93
N GLY A 7 -6.72 36.42 9.64
CA GLY A 7 -8.03 36.55 9.04
C GLY A 7 -9.15 36.25 10.03
N LYS A 8 -10.37 36.42 9.59
CA LYS A 8 -11.59 36.11 10.36
C LYS A 8 -12.52 35.21 9.57
N ILE A 9 -13.05 34.21 10.23
CA ILE A 9 -14.07 33.31 9.65
C ILE A 9 -15.32 34.12 9.34
N ILE A 10 -15.79 34.06 8.09
CA ILE A 10 -17.02 34.74 7.66
C ILE A 10 -18.14 33.73 7.34
N GLN A 11 -17.80 32.50 6.97
CA GLN A 11 -18.76 31.46 6.62
C GLN A 11 -18.20 30.08 6.92
N VAL A 12 -19.06 29.17 7.39
CA VAL A 12 -18.79 27.75 7.59
C VAL A 12 -19.87 26.93 6.91
N ILE A 13 -19.48 26.03 5.98
CA ILE A 13 -20.40 25.16 5.24
C ILE A 13 -19.85 23.74 5.34
N GLY A 14 -20.22 23.00 6.38
CA GLY A 14 -19.60 21.70 6.67
C GLY A 14 -18.07 21.84 6.78
N PRO A 15 -17.28 21.05 6.06
CA PRO A 15 -15.82 21.12 6.12
C PRO A 15 -15.21 22.31 5.34
N VAL A 16 -16.03 23.14 4.69
CA VAL A 16 -15.59 24.35 3.98
C VAL A 16 -15.69 25.55 4.88
N VAL A 17 -14.61 26.33 5.00
CA VAL A 17 -14.54 27.54 5.81
C VAL A 17 -14.03 28.69 4.96
N ASP A 18 -14.81 29.78 4.87
CA ASP A 18 -14.41 30.99 4.17
C ASP A 18 -13.84 31.98 5.19
N VAL A 19 -12.66 32.48 4.90
CA VAL A 19 -11.88 33.39 5.77
C VAL A 19 -11.58 34.68 5.04
N GLU A 20 -11.93 35.81 5.67
CA GLU A 20 -11.60 37.15 5.19
C GLU A 20 -10.31 37.67 5.83
N PHE A 21 -9.40 38.13 4.99
CA PHE A 21 -8.18 38.80 5.42
C PHE A 21 -8.30 40.30 5.25
N GLY A 22 -7.63 41.07 6.12
CA GLY A 22 -7.63 42.52 6.08
C GLY A 22 -6.93 43.10 4.84
N SER A 23 -6.42 44.33 4.93
CA SER A 23 -5.62 44.90 3.87
C SER A 23 -4.25 44.24 3.82
N GLY A 24 -3.91 43.56 2.73
CA GLY A 24 -2.63 42.89 2.56
C GLY A 24 -2.75 41.73 1.56
N ASP A 25 -1.65 41.03 1.38
CA ASP A 25 -1.62 39.84 0.53
C ASP A 25 -2.42 38.70 1.16
N LEU A 26 -3.17 38.01 0.33
CA LEU A 26 -3.86 36.78 0.74
C LEU A 26 -2.86 35.65 1.03
N PRO A 27 -3.21 34.68 1.88
CA PRO A 27 -2.46 33.42 1.97
C PRO A 27 -2.38 32.74 0.61
N ASP A 28 -1.24 32.12 0.33
CA ASP A 28 -1.08 31.33 -0.89
C ASP A 28 -2.01 30.09 -0.87
N ILE A 29 -2.37 29.61 -2.07
CA ILE A 29 -3.11 28.36 -2.20
C ILE A 29 -2.25 27.23 -1.62
N LEU A 30 -2.88 26.29 -0.90
CA LEU A 30 -2.29 25.20 -0.12
C LEU A 30 -1.66 25.61 1.22
N ASN A 31 -1.61 26.90 1.57
CA ASN A 31 -1.16 27.28 2.90
C ASN A 31 -2.07 26.70 3.98
N ALA A 32 -1.45 26.32 5.09
CA ALA A 32 -2.13 25.90 6.30
C ALA A 32 -2.50 27.13 7.14
N LEU A 33 -3.76 27.23 7.51
CA LEU A 33 -4.27 28.22 8.44
C LEU A 33 -4.63 27.53 9.75
N LEU A 34 -4.35 28.18 10.88
CA LEU A 34 -4.59 27.66 12.21
C LEU A 34 -5.78 28.38 12.87
N VAL A 35 -6.67 27.60 13.44
CA VAL A 35 -7.85 28.06 14.15
C VAL A 35 -7.94 27.34 15.49
N THR A 36 -8.36 28.04 16.54
CA THR A 36 -8.70 27.41 17.82
C THR A 36 -10.18 27.07 17.83
N ASN A 37 -10.50 25.76 17.79
CA ASN A 37 -11.87 25.27 17.87
C ASN A 37 -12.15 24.62 19.23
N PRO A 38 -12.91 25.27 20.13
CA PRO A 38 -13.19 24.74 21.47
C PRO A 38 -13.99 23.42 21.47
N ALA A 39 -14.64 23.07 20.36
CA ALA A 39 -15.37 21.81 20.25
C ALA A 39 -14.46 20.60 20.05
N ILE A 40 -13.19 20.80 19.61
CA ILE A 40 -12.22 19.72 19.48
C ILE A 40 -11.55 19.44 20.85
N ASN A 41 -10.91 20.45 21.41
CA ASN A 41 -10.26 20.43 22.73
C ASN A 41 -9.90 21.86 23.17
N ASP A 42 -9.30 22.02 24.35
CA ASP A 42 -8.90 23.30 24.91
C ASP A 42 -7.51 23.80 24.42
N GLU A 43 -6.84 23.07 23.52
CA GLU A 43 -5.53 23.47 23.00
C GLU A 43 -5.66 24.58 21.94
N PRO A 44 -4.76 25.58 21.96
CA PRO A 44 -4.74 26.59 20.92
C PRO A 44 -4.31 25.99 19.58
N ASP A 45 -4.77 26.60 18.48
CA ASP A 45 -4.40 26.20 17.11
C ASP A 45 -4.68 24.70 16.81
N ASN A 46 -5.75 24.18 17.40
CA ASN A 46 -6.06 22.76 17.33
C ASN A 46 -6.70 22.30 16.01
N LEU A 47 -7.23 23.22 15.21
CA LEU A 47 -7.78 22.95 13.89
C LEU A 47 -6.90 23.55 12.80
N VAL A 48 -6.53 22.73 11.82
CA VAL A 48 -5.85 23.14 10.59
C VAL A 48 -6.85 23.18 9.44
N ILE A 49 -6.87 24.28 8.72
CA ILE A 49 -7.66 24.43 7.49
C ILE A 49 -6.69 24.81 6.34
N GLU A 50 -6.87 24.21 5.17
CA GLU A 50 -5.99 24.41 4.01
C GLU A 50 -6.66 25.34 2.99
N VAL A 51 -5.94 26.33 2.50
CA VAL A 51 -6.42 27.25 1.46
C VAL A 51 -6.59 26.50 0.14
N ALA A 52 -7.82 26.45 -0.37
CA ALA A 52 -8.17 25.76 -1.60
C ALA A 52 -8.44 26.69 -2.78
N GLN A 53 -8.99 27.89 -2.52
CA GLN A 53 -9.35 28.85 -3.56
C GLN A 53 -9.29 30.31 -3.03
N HIS A 54 -8.97 31.24 -3.92
CA HIS A 54 -9.22 32.66 -3.72
C HIS A 54 -10.57 33.02 -4.35
N LEU A 55 -11.47 33.59 -3.54
CA LEU A 55 -12.83 33.94 -4.01
C LEU A 55 -12.93 35.40 -4.52
N GLY A 56 -11.90 36.19 -4.36
CA GLY A 56 -11.92 37.65 -4.54
C GLY A 56 -12.26 38.38 -3.25
N ASP A 57 -12.25 39.72 -3.29
CA ASP A 57 -12.61 40.57 -2.16
C ASP A 57 -11.93 40.23 -0.82
N LYS A 58 -10.67 39.78 -0.88
CA LYS A 58 -9.84 39.37 0.28
C LYS A 58 -10.34 38.11 1.01
N VAL A 59 -11.16 37.29 0.36
CA VAL A 59 -11.68 36.06 0.91
C VAL A 59 -10.99 34.86 0.30
N VAL A 60 -10.58 33.94 1.16
CA VAL A 60 -10.10 32.61 0.76
C VAL A 60 -11.08 31.54 1.21
N ARG A 61 -11.27 30.54 0.37
CA ARG A 61 -12.02 29.32 0.70
C ARG A 61 -11.04 28.24 1.11
N THR A 62 -11.33 27.60 2.23
CA THR A 62 -10.48 26.58 2.82
C THR A 62 -11.22 25.28 3.02
N ILE A 63 -10.47 24.18 3.16
CA ILE A 63 -10.97 22.86 3.54
C ILE A 63 -10.37 22.49 4.90
N ALA A 64 -11.25 22.08 5.83
CA ALA A 64 -10.82 21.67 7.15
C ALA A 64 -10.24 20.26 7.17
N MET A 65 -9.20 20.07 8.00
CA MET A 65 -8.55 18.78 8.24
C MET A 65 -9.13 18.04 9.46
N ASP A 66 -10.03 18.67 10.18
CA ASP A 66 -10.77 18.10 11.31
C ASP A 66 -12.19 18.69 11.36
N GLN A 67 -12.99 18.31 12.36
CA GLN A 67 -14.36 18.76 12.50
C GLN A 67 -14.47 20.28 12.66
N THR A 68 -15.48 20.84 12.01
CA THR A 68 -15.77 22.28 12.01
C THR A 68 -16.87 22.68 12.96
N ASP A 69 -17.49 21.71 13.66
CA ASP A 69 -18.50 21.96 14.65
C ASP A 69 -17.95 22.88 15.75
N GLY A 70 -18.72 23.88 16.12
CA GLY A 70 -18.29 24.89 17.10
C GLY A 70 -17.61 26.12 16.51
N LEU A 71 -17.28 26.13 15.23
CA LEU A 71 -16.77 27.34 14.56
C LEU A 71 -17.89 28.35 14.39
N VAL A 72 -17.58 29.62 14.71
CA VAL A 72 -18.52 30.74 14.54
C VAL A 72 -17.86 31.88 13.76
N ARG A 73 -18.69 32.72 13.15
CA ARG A 73 -18.25 33.95 12.50
C ARG A 73 -17.43 34.82 13.44
N GLY A 74 -16.37 35.42 12.90
CA GLY A 74 -15.50 36.34 13.63
C GLY A 74 -14.38 35.67 14.39
N MET A 75 -14.32 34.32 14.47
CA MET A 75 -13.15 33.62 15.01
C MET A 75 -11.91 33.96 14.20
N GLU A 76 -10.80 34.14 14.88
CA GLU A 76 -9.52 34.44 14.26
C GLU A 76 -8.91 33.18 13.65
N CYS A 77 -8.25 33.41 12.52
CA CYS A 77 -7.57 32.41 11.76
C CYS A 77 -6.18 32.92 11.37
N ARG A 78 -5.14 32.20 11.70
CA ARG A 78 -3.74 32.63 11.49
C ARG A 78 -3.09 31.85 10.36
N ASP A 79 -2.57 32.57 9.35
CA ASP A 79 -1.76 31.97 8.27
C ASP A 79 -0.40 31.56 8.81
N THR A 80 0.01 30.34 8.53
CA THR A 80 1.36 29.85 8.87
C THR A 80 2.42 30.29 7.87
N GLY A 81 2.01 30.79 6.70
CA GLY A 81 2.90 31.17 5.59
C GLY A 81 3.49 29.96 4.85
N ALA A 82 3.00 28.74 5.10
CA ALA A 82 3.48 27.52 4.48
C ALA A 82 2.37 26.47 4.37
N PRO A 83 2.51 25.47 3.49
CA PRO A 83 1.64 24.31 3.46
C PRO A 83 1.69 23.47 4.76
N ILE A 84 0.73 22.56 4.94
CA ILE A 84 0.74 21.59 6.03
C ILE A 84 2.11 20.89 6.03
N SER A 85 2.81 20.97 7.15
CA SER A 85 4.13 20.37 7.34
C SER A 85 4.10 19.40 8.51
N ILE A 86 4.74 18.23 8.33
CA ILE A 86 4.70 17.13 9.26
C ILE A 86 6.09 16.81 9.83
N PRO A 87 6.17 16.29 11.06
CA PRO A 87 7.42 15.78 11.60
C PRO A 87 7.90 14.57 10.79
N VAL A 88 9.19 14.49 10.51
CA VAL A 88 9.80 13.42 9.71
C VAL A 88 11.06 12.87 10.39
N GLY A 89 11.51 11.70 9.95
CA GLY A 89 12.72 11.03 10.43
C GLY A 89 12.46 10.00 11.52
N GLU A 90 13.54 9.53 12.14
CA GLU A 90 13.48 8.46 13.15
C GLU A 90 12.46 8.67 14.28
N PRO A 91 12.22 9.90 14.80
CA PRO A 91 11.23 10.10 15.85
C PRO A 91 9.78 9.76 15.42
N ALA A 92 9.50 9.68 14.12
CA ALA A 92 8.20 9.27 13.59
C ALA A 92 8.03 7.75 13.52
N LEU A 93 9.12 6.97 13.64
CA LEU A 93 9.06 5.51 13.63
C LEU A 93 8.41 4.96 14.89
N GLY A 94 7.60 3.95 14.73
CA GLY A 94 6.83 3.34 15.82
C GLY A 94 5.67 4.21 16.33
N ARG A 95 5.34 5.29 15.61
CA ARG A 95 4.30 6.25 15.98
C ARG A 95 3.15 6.22 14.98
N ILE A 96 1.99 6.65 15.44
CA ILE A 96 0.81 6.88 14.60
C ILE A 96 0.56 8.39 14.53
N MET A 97 0.52 8.92 13.31
CA MET A 97 0.23 10.33 13.03
C MET A 97 -1.11 10.47 12.28
N ASN A 98 -1.77 11.60 12.47
CA ASN A 98 -2.88 12.03 11.62
C ASN A 98 -2.39 12.80 10.37
N VAL A 99 -3.33 13.33 9.59
CA VAL A 99 -3.05 14.05 8.34
C VAL A 99 -2.13 15.27 8.52
N VAL A 100 -2.16 15.93 9.65
CA VAL A 100 -1.34 17.13 9.96
C VAL A 100 -0.06 16.77 10.76
N GLY A 101 0.26 15.49 10.88
CA GLY A 101 1.46 15.03 11.58
C GLY A 101 1.35 15.03 13.11
N ARG A 102 0.16 15.20 13.67
CA ARG A 102 -0.05 15.11 15.11
C ARG A 102 -0.13 13.63 15.53
N PRO A 103 0.51 13.25 16.66
CA PRO A 103 0.43 11.89 17.16
C PRO A 103 -0.98 11.59 17.69
N VAL A 104 -1.47 10.37 17.38
CA VAL A 104 -2.79 9.87 17.82
C VAL A 104 -2.67 8.56 18.61
N ASP A 105 -1.45 8.15 18.95
CA ASP A 105 -1.13 6.92 19.66
C ASP A 105 -1.05 7.03 21.18
N GLY A 106 -1.35 8.21 21.73
CA GLY A 106 -1.30 8.48 23.17
C GLY A 106 0.10 8.51 23.79
N LYS A 107 1.18 8.50 22.97
CA LYS A 107 2.56 8.48 23.47
C LYS A 107 3.21 9.86 23.61
N GLY A 108 2.40 10.93 23.58
CA GLY A 108 2.89 12.30 23.63
C GLY A 108 3.43 12.83 22.29
N PRO A 109 3.95 14.06 22.24
CA PRO A 109 4.41 14.69 21.02
C PRO A 109 5.56 13.93 20.36
N ILE A 110 5.69 14.11 19.05
CA ILE A 110 6.83 13.59 18.28
C ILE A 110 7.92 14.66 18.32
N ASP A 111 9.04 14.33 18.96
CA ASP A 111 10.19 15.23 19.07
C ASP A 111 11.05 15.16 17.79
N ALA A 112 10.56 15.77 16.74
CA ALA A 112 11.27 15.83 15.47
C ALA A 112 11.92 17.21 15.27
N SER A 113 13.20 17.22 14.99
CA SER A 113 13.97 18.43 14.66
C SER A 113 13.68 18.96 13.26
N LYS A 114 13.12 18.11 12.40
CA LYS A 114 12.79 18.42 11.00
C LYS A 114 11.30 18.24 10.72
N THR A 115 10.76 19.17 9.94
CA THR A 115 9.42 19.06 9.36
C THR A 115 9.51 19.20 7.85
N MET A 116 8.61 18.55 7.11
CA MET A 116 8.53 18.64 5.66
C MET A 116 7.10 18.91 5.20
N PRO A 117 6.89 19.78 4.19
CA PRO A 117 5.57 20.06 3.65
C PRO A 117 5.03 18.84 2.90
N ILE A 118 3.72 18.60 3.02
CA ILE A 118 3.06 17.47 2.33
C ILE A 118 2.88 17.71 0.83
N HIS A 119 2.80 18.97 0.42
CA HIS A 119 2.74 19.35 -1.00
C HIS A 119 4.17 19.56 -1.53
N ARG A 120 4.64 18.57 -2.27
CA ARG A 120 5.98 18.56 -2.88
C ARG A 120 5.88 18.16 -4.34
N PRO A 121 6.75 18.67 -5.21
CA PRO A 121 6.86 18.20 -6.58
C PRO A 121 7.43 16.78 -6.61
N ALA A 122 7.17 16.06 -7.69
CA ALA A 122 7.88 14.81 -7.99
C ALA A 122 9.39 15.07 -8.21
N PRO A 123 10.25 14.06 -7.99
CA PRO A 123 11.67 14.17 -8.29
C PRO A 123 11.91 14.57 -9.76
N ALA A 124 12.90 15.42 -9.99
CA ALA A 124 13.27 15.84 -11.33
C ALA A 124 13.78 14.66 -12.17
N PHE A 125 13.69 14.73 -13.49
CA PHE A 125 14.18 13.66 -14.38
C PHE A 125 15.65 13.29 -14.15
N THR A 126 16.48 14.28 -13.78
CA THR A 126 17.90 14.07 -13.50
C THR A 126 18.18 13.37 -12.18
N GLU A 127 17.20 13.31 -11.29
CA GLU A 127 17.30 12.66 -9.97
C GLU A 127 16.77 11.24 -9.98
N GLN A 128 16.00 10.87 -11.02
CA GLN A 128 15.41 9.54 -11.12
C GLN A 128 16.44 8.52 -11.56
N ASP A 129 16.39 7.35 -10.94
CA ASP A 129 17.14 6.18 -11.37
C ASP A 129 16.35 5.46 -12.47
N THR A 130 17.00 5.17 -13.58
CA THR A 130 16.40 4.47 -14.73
C THR A 130 16.69 2.99 -14.76
N GLU A 131 17.52 2.48 -13.84
CA GLU A 131 17.79 1.05 -13.77
C GLU A 131 16.58 0.30 -13.19
N VAL A 132 16.18 -0.76 -13.90
CA VAL A 132 15.09 -1.63 -13.43
C VAL A 132 15.70 -2.73 -12.56
N ASN A 133 15.59 -2.57 -11.25
CA ASN A 133 16.03 -3.55 -10.29
C ASN A 133 14.82 -4.26 -9.66
N VAL A 134 14.96 -5.55 -9.38
CA VAL A 134 13.94 -6.35 -8.71
C VAL A 134 14.09 -6.19 -7.19
N LEU A 135 12.97 -5.93 -6.50
CA LEU A 135 12.89 -5.97 -5.05
C LEU A 135 12.52 -7.40 -4.62
N GLU A 136 13.44 -8.08 -3.96
CA GLU A 136 13.19 -9.40 -3.40
C GLU A 136 12.33 -9.28 -2.15
N THR A 137 11.13 -9.87 -2.17
CA THR A 137 10.19 -9.82 -1.06
C THR A 137 10.34 -10.98 -0.08
N GLY A 138 10.99 -12.06 -0.49
CA GLY A 138 11.12 -13.30 0.27
C GLY A 138 9.85 -14.15 0.28
N ILE A 139 8.84 -13.79 -0.51
CA ILE A 139 7.58 -14.51 -0.67
C ILE A 139 7.58 -15.21 -2.02
N LYS A 140 7.65 -16.55 -2.02
CA LYS A 140 7.83 -17.36 -3.24
C LYS A 140 6.90 -17.01 -4.39
N VAL A 141 5.60 -16.95 -4.13
CA VAL A 141 4.61 -16.70 -5.17
C VAL A 141 4.74 -15.30 -5.78
N ILE A 142 5.12 -14.31 -4.97
CA ILE A 142 5.34 -12.94 -5.42
C ILE A 142 6.62 -12.90 -6.24
N ASP A 143 7.73 -13.32 -5.65
CA ASP A 143 9.05 -13.21 -6.29
C ASP A 143 9.15 -14.02 -7.59
N LEU A 144 8.44 -15.15 -7.69
CA LEU A 144 8.44 -15.97 -8.91
C LEU A 144 7.55 -15.38 -10.01
N LEU A 145 6.29 -15.05 -9.70
CA LEU A 145 5.24 -14.78 -10.69
C LEU A 145 4.91 -13.29 -10.85
N VAL A 146 5.17 -12.50 -9.81
CA VAL A 146 4.81 -11.08 -9.74
C VAL A 146 5.97 -10.27 -9.17
N PRO A 147 7.18 -10.38 -9.72
CA PRO A 147 8.34 -9.67 -9.18
C PRO A 147 8.07 -8.17 -9.07
N PHE A 148 8.49 -7.56 -7.97
CA PHE A 148 8.30 -6.14 -7.70
C PHE A 148 9.46 -5.34 -8.26
N PRO A 149 9.20 -4.30 -9.07
CA PRO A 149 10.24 -3.34 -9.42
C PRO A 149 10.58 -2.47 -8.21
N ARG A 150 11.87 -2.32 -7.92
CA ARG A 150 12.33 -1.37 -6.93
C ARG A 150 11.99 0.05 -7.37
N GLY A 151 11.29 0.81 -6.52
CA GLY A 151 10.75 2.12 -6.89
C GLY A 151 9.48 2.07 -7.73
N GLY A 152 8.90 0.88 -7.91
CA GLY A 152 7.65 0.68 -8.65
C GLY A 152 6.41 0.73 -7.79
N LYS A 153 5.28 0.55 -8.45
CA LYS A 153 3.94 0.66 -7.87
C LYS A 153 3.17 -0.64 -8.14
N MET A 154 2.85 -1.36 -7.08
CA MET A 154 2.14 -2.63 -7.16
C MET A 154 0.72 -2.48 -6.59
N GLY A 155 -0.25 -2.96 -7.33
CA GLY A 155 -1.63 -3.04 -6.85
C GLY A 155 -1.87 -4.33 -6.08
N LEU A 156 -2.53 -4.24 -4.92
CA LEU A 156 -2.96 -5.40 -4.15
C LEU A 156 -4.48 -5.47 -4.16
N PHE A 157 -5.00 -6.52 -4.80
CA PHE A 157 -6.43 -6.76 -4.95
C PHE A 157 -6.85 -7.95 -4.11
N GLY A 158 -8.03 -7.91 -3.55
CA GLY A 158 -8.59 -9.06 -2.85
C GLY A 158 -9.74 -8.68 -1.93
N GLY A 159 -10.65 -9.59 -1.75
CA GLY A 159 -11.76 -9.47 -0.81
C GLY A 159 -11.32 -9.45 0.64
N ALA A 160 -12.25 -9.16 1.54
CA ALA A 160 -12.01 -9.27 2.97
C ALA A 160 -11.66 -10.71 3.35
N GLY A 161 -10.71 -10.90 4.26
CA GLY A 161 -10.31 -12.20 4.77
C GLY A 161 -9.35 -13.01 3.89
N CYS A 162 -8.87 -12.46 2.76
CA CYS A 162 -7.90 -13.15 1.90
C CYS A 162 -6.43 -12.96 2.32
N GLY A 163 -6.17 -12.31 3.47
CA GLY A 163 -4.81 -12.17 4.01
C GLY A 163 -4.02 -10.96 3.51
N LYS A 164 -4.66 -9.90 3.02
CA LYS A 164 -3.96 -8.65 2.60
C LYS A 164 -3.02 -8.12 3.67
N THR A 165 -3.55 -7.91 4.87
CA THR A 165 -2.80 -7.37 6.01
C THR A 165 -1.61 -8.25 6.37
N VAL A 166 -1.79 -9.57 6.36
CA VAL A 166 -0.73 -10.53 6.70
C VAL A 166 0.42 -10.48 5.68
N ILE A 167 0.10 -10.39 4.39
CA ILE A 167 1.12 -10.21 3.33
C ILE A 167 1.87 -8.89 3.51
N MET A 168 1.15 -7.79 3.76
CA MET A 168 1.78 -6.48 3.99
C MET A 168 2.73 -6.52 5.19
N MET A 169 2.30 -7.12 6.31
CA MET A 169 3.14 -7.26 7.49
C MET A 169 4.36 -8.15 7.26
N GLU A 170 4.21 -9.26 6.52
CA GLU A 170 5.35 -10.11 6.16
C GLU A 170 6.35 -9.35 5.30
N MET A 171 5.89 -8.54 4.35
CA MET A 171 6.76 -7.69 3.55
C MET A 171 7.48 -6.65 4.40
N VAL A 172 6.80 -6.01 5.37
CA VAL A 172 7.44 -5.09 6.33
C VAL A 172 8.52 -5.80 7.12
N ASN A 173 8.23 -7.00 7.64
CA ASN A 173 9.18 -7.81 8.37
C ASN A 173 10.40 -8.17 7.51
N ASN A 174 10.17 -8.66 6.31
CA ASN A 174 11.24 -9.11 5.42
C ASN A 174 12.12 -7.94 4.96
N ILE A 175 11.54 -6.80 4.61
CA ILE A 175 12.30 -5.59 4.27
C ILE A 175 13.13 -5.10 5.46
N ALA A 176 12.55 -5.07 6.66
CA ALA A 176 13.25 -4.63 7.86
C ALA A 176 14.42 -5.56 8.23
N MET A 177 14.21 -6.87 8.15
CA MET A 177 15.18 -7.87 8.60
C MET A 177 16.27 -8.16 7.56
N GLN A 178 15.94 -8.19 6.28
CA GLN A 178 16.87 -8.58 5.20
C GLN A 178 17.52 -7.38 4.52
N HIS A 179 16.79 -6.28 4.36
CA HIS A 179 17.25 -5.10 3.63
C HIS A 179 17.56 -3.91 4.55
N GLY A 180 17.22 -4.00 5.85
CA GLY A 180 17.39 -2.90 6.80
C GLY A 180 16.53 -1.67 6.50
N GLY A 181 15.56 -1.79 5.58
CA GLY A 181 14.71 -0.72 5.10
C GLY A 181 13.64 -0.29 6.09
N ILE A 182 13.05 0.85 5.79
CA ILE A 182 11.94 1.45 6.54
C ILE A 182 10.64 1.24 5.77
N SER A 183 9.54 1.08 6.49
CA SER A 183 8.21 1.02 5.92
C SER A 183 7.34 2.17 6.41
N VAL A 184 6.49 2.69 5.54
CA VAL A 184 5.46 3.67 5.91
C VAL A 184 4.11 3.10 5.51
N PHE A 185 3.22 2.99 6.46
CA PHE A 185 1.84 2.54 6.22
C PHE A 185 0.89 3.73 6.29
N CYS A 186 0.12 3.92 5.22
CA CYS A 186 -0.86 5.00 5.10
C CYS A 186 -2.28 4.44 5.00
N GLY A 187 -3.07 4.59 6.06
CA GLY A 187 -4.50 4.24 6.10
C GLY A 187 -5.35 5.39 5.58
N VAL A 188 -5.95 5.23 4.41
CA VAL A 188 -6.77 6.24 3.75
C VAL A 188 -8.23 5.83 3.78
N GLY A 189 -9.03 6.47 4.61
CA GLY A 189 -10.46 6.21 4.72
C GLY A 189 -10.80 4.81 5.24
N GLU A 190 -9.90 4.19 6.01
CA GLU A 190 -10.09 2.87 6.59
C GLU A 190 -10.79 2.91 7.95
N ARG A 191 -11.25 1.77 8.41
CA ARG A 191 -11.92 1.65 9.70
C ARG A 191 -10.92 1.78 10.83
N THR A 192 -11.29 2.54 11.87
CA THR A 192 -10.48 2.74 13.08
C THR A 192 -10.04 1.42 13.71
N ARG A 193 -10.94 0.43 13.75
CA ARG A 193 -10.64 -0.88 14.32
C ARG A 193 -9.54 -1.60 13.54
N GLU A 194 -9.62 -1.62 12.21
CA GLU A 194 -8.63 -2.29 11.34
C GLU A 194 -7.25 -1.62 11.46
N GLY A 195 -7.22 -0.29 11.58
CA GLY A 195 -5.97 0.45 11.84
C GLY A 195 -5.37 0.15 13.21
N ASN A 196 -6.20 -0.02 14.24
CA ASN A 196 -5.72 -0.41 15.56
C ASN A 196 -5.25 -1.86 15.60
N ASP A 197 -5.98 -2.77 14.96
CA ASP A 197 -5.60 -4.19 14.85
C ASP A 197 -4.22 -4.30 14.17
N LEU A 198 -4.01 -3.62 13.04
CA LEU A 198 -2.71 -3.57 12.36
C LEU A 198 -1.57 -3.04 13.25
N TYR A 199 -1.83 -1.97 14.02
CA TYR A 199 -0.85 -1.43 14.95
C TYR A 199 -0.46 -2.44 16.03
N MET A 200 -1.43 -3.14 16.60
CA MET A 200 -1.19 -4.17 17.62
C MET A 200 -0.42 -5.36 17.05
N GLU A 201 -0.80 -5.83 15.87
CA GLU A 201 -0.11 -6.91 15.17
C GLU A 201 1.35 -6.54 14.82
N MET A 202 1.61 -5.31 14.34
CA MET A 202 2.98 -4.81 14.13
C MET A 202 3.79 -4.72 15.41
N LYS A 203 3.14 -4.40 16.52
CA LYS A 203 3.79 -4.34 17.83
C LYS A 203 4.15 -5.75 18.35
N GLU A 204 3.23 -6.71 18.21
CA GLU A 204 3.41 -8.10 18.64
C GLU A 204 4.47 -8.81 17.79
N SER A 205 4.49 -8.59 16.48
CA SER A 205 5.52 -9.14 15.59
C SER A 205 6.88 -8.44 15.67
N GLY A 206 6.98 -7.32 16.42
CA GLY A 206 8.25 -6.61 16.65
C GLY A 206 8.71 -5.74 15.47
N VAL A 207 7.91 -5.57 14.42
CA VAL A 207 8.27 -4.77 13.23
C VAL A 207 7.96 -3.27 13.38
N LEU A 208 7.15 -2.90 14.37
CA LEU A 208 6.72 -1.53 14.61
C LEU A 208 7.86 -0.49 14.67
N PRO A 209 9.04 -0.75 15.28
CA PRO A 209 10.14 0.22 15.33
C PRO A 209 10.72 0.59 13.95
N LYS A 210 10.44 -0.18 12.91
CA LYS A 210 10.87 0.06 11.52
C LYS A 210 9.76 0.59 10.63
N ALA A 211 8.61 0.93 11.21
CA ALA A 211 7.44 1.41 10.48
C ALA A 211 6.93 2.74 11.04
N ALA A 212 6.53 3.66 10.16
CA ALA A 212 5.73 4.83 10.52
C ALA A 212 4.29 4.62 10.05
N LEU A 213 3.31 4.98 10.88
CA LEU A 213 1.90 4.82 10.58
C LEU A 213 1.24 6.19 10.44
N VAL A 214 0.47 6.39 9.38
CA VAL A 214 -0.25 7.64 9.12
C VAL A 214 -1.70 7.30 8.80
N TYR A 215 -2.64 7.79 9.61
CA TYR A 215 -4.05 7.45 9.46
C TYR A 215 -4.93 8.67 9.20
N GLY A 216 -5.74 8.58 8.15
CA GLY A 216 -6.90 9.42 7.90
C GLY A 216 -8.12 8.51 7.78
N GLN A 217 -8.84 8.36 8.89
CA GLN A 217 -9.85 7.32 9.05
C GLN A 217 -11.17 7.66 8.36
N MET A 218 -12.04 6.67 8.23
CA MET A 218 -13.34 6.78 7.57
C MET A 218 -14.24 7.86 8.20
N THR A 219 -14.09 8.11 9.50
CA THR A 219 -14.88 9.10 10.24
C THR A 219 -14.36 10.53 10.12
N GLU A 220 -13.16 10.71 9.60
CA GLU A 220 -12.54 12.02 9.42
C GLU A 220 -13.13 12.77 8.21
N PRO A 221 -13.10 14.12 8.21
CA PRO A 221 -13.65 14.91 7.12
C PRO A 221 -12.92 14.63 5.79
N PRO A 222 -13.55 14.95 4.65
CA PRO A 222 -12.97 14.66 3.33
C PRO A 222 -11.64 15.35 3.08
N GLY A 223 -11.38 16.51 3.69
CA GLY A 223 -10.08 17.20 3.62
C GLY A 223 -8.95 16.34 4.17
N ALA A 224 -9.14 15.75 5.35
CA ALA A 224 -8.16 14.84 5.96
C ALA A 224 -7.93 13.61 5.09
N ARG A 225 -8.99 12.94 4.64
CA ARG A 225 -8.90 11.74 3.81
C ARG A 225 -8.24 12.00 2.44
N ALA A 226 -8.43 13.19 1.89
CA ALA A 226 -7.81 13.61 0.63
C ALA A 226 -6.33 13.99 0.74
N ARG A 227 -5.81 14.21 1.94
CA ARG A 227 -4.42 14.66 2.18
C ARG A 227 -3.55 13.63 2.88
N VAL A 228 -4.14 12.69 3.61
CA VAL A 228 -3.37 11.72 4.42
C VAL A 228 -2.39 10.88 3.59
N ALA A 229 -2.73 10.54 2.33
CA ALA A 229 -1.80 9.83 1.44
C ALA A 229 -0.54 10.67 1.13
N LEU A 230 -0.71 11.98 0.98
CA LEU A 230 0.41 12.92 0.80
C LEU A 230 1.28 13.00 2.07
N THR A 231 0.64 12.97 3.24
CA THR A 231 1.33 12.94 4.53
C THR A 231 2.20 11.69 4.66
N GLY A 232 1.63 10.52 4.42
CA GLY A 232 2.38 9.25 4.44
C GLY A 232 3.52 9.23 3.44
N LEU A 233 3.27 9.68 2.23
CA LEU A 233 4.30 9.75 1.19
C LEU A 233 5.44 10.71 1.55
N THR A 234 5.14 11.86 2.16
CA THR A 234 6.16 12.80 2.63
C THR A 234 7.06 12.18 3.70
N ALA A 235 6.49 11.41 4.62
CA ALA A 235 7.29 10.65 5.59
C ALA A 235 8.22 9.64 4.91
N ALA A 236 7.74 8.94 3.87
CA ALA A 236 8.56 8.01 3.08
C ALA A 236 9.67 8.73 2.29
N GLU A 237 9.36 9.88 1.69
CA GLU A 237 10.33 10.68 0.93
C GLU A 237 11.51 11.15 1.77
N TYR A 238 11.30 11.44 3.05
CA TYR A 238 12.40 11.81 3.93
C TYR A 238 13.47 10.72 3.98
N PHE A 239 13.06 9.47 4.20
CA PHE A 239 14.00 8.35 4.28
C PHE A 239 14.67 8.06 2.93
N ARG A 240 13.96 8.21 1.81
CA ARG A 240 14.54 8.08 0.47
C ARG A 240 15.56 9.19 0.17
N ASP A 241 15.19 10.45 0.38
CA ASP A 241 15.92 11.62 -0.14
C ASP A 241 17.04 12.09 0.80
N GLU A 242 16.82 11.99 2.12
CA GLU A 242 17.77 12.46 3.15
C GLU A 242 18.63 11.32 3.72
N GLU A 243 18.07 10.14 3.88
CA GLU A 243 18.79 9.01 4.46
C GLU A 243 19.22 7.97 3.41
N GLY A 244 18.81 8.13 2.15
CA GLY A 244 19.23 7.25 1.06
C GLY A 244 18.75 5.81 1.20
N GLN A 245 17.59 5.61 1.81
CA GLN A 245 17.07 4.28 2.10
C GLN A 245 16.08 3.79 1.02
N ASP A 246 15.90 2.48 1.01
CA ASP A 246 14.80 1.85 0.30
C ASP A 246 13.60 1.77 1.23
N VAL A 247 12.52 2.43 0.82
CA VAL A 247 11.31 2.57 1.60
C VAL A 247 10.19 1.76 0.96
N LEU A 248 9.49 0.99 1.77
CA LEU A 248 8.25 0.34 1.38
C LEU A 248 7.07 1.19 1.82
N PHE A 249 6.25 1.62 0.87
CA PHE A 249 5.12 2.51 1.11
C PHE A 249 3.80 1.80 0.86
N PHE A 250 3.02 1.59 1.90
CA PHE A 250 1.69 0.99 1.82
C PHE A 250 0.60 2.04 1.82
N VAL A 251 -0.36 1.90 0.91
CA VAL A 251 -1.56 2.73 0.88
C VAL A 251 -2.80 1.84 0.93
N ASP A 252 -3.54 1.93 2.00
CA ASP A 252 -4.82 1.23 2.14
C ASP A 252 -5.90 2.24 2.50
N ASN A 253 -6.73 2.64 1.60
CA ASN A 253 -6.99 2.21 0.25
C ASN A 253 -6.87 3.39 -0.74
N ILE A 254 -6.18 3.23 -1.86
CA ILE A 254 -5.97 4.32 -2.84
C ILE A 254 -7.30 4.82 -3.44
N PHE A 255 -8.31 3.97 -3.57
CA PHE A 255 -9.64 4.39 -4.02
C PHE A 255 -10.26 5.45 -3.10
N ARG A 256 -10.03 5.37 -1.78
CA ARG A 256 -10.54 6.35 -0.82
C ARG A 256 -9.92 7.73 -0.98
N PHE A 257 -8.67 7.79 -1.45
CA PHE A 257 -8.02 9.04 -1.83
C PHE A 257 -8.79 9.73 -2.97
N THR A 258 -9.12 8.99 -4.03
CA THR A 258 -9.90 9.53 -5.16
C THR A 258 -11.32 9.91 -4.76
N GLN A 259 -11.97 9.12 -3.92
CA GLN A 259 -13.31 9.39 -3.40
C GLN A 259 -13.33 10.68 -2.56
N ALA A 260 -12.38 10.85 -1.64
CA ALA A 260 -12.27 12.06 -0.84
C ALA A 260 -11.98 13.30 -1.72
N GLY A 261 -11.17 13.15 -2.76
CA GLY A 261 -10.94 14.17 -3.77
C GLY A 261 -12.22 14.59 -4.49
N ALA A 262 -13.09 13.65 -4.82
CA ALA A 262 -14.40 13.95 -5.44
C ALA A 262 -15.32 14.71 -4.46
N GLU A 263 -15.35 14.31 -3.19
CA GLU A 263 -16.11 15.01 -2.13
C GLU A 263 -15.62 16.46 -1.96
N VAL A 264 -14.30 16.66 -1.86
CA VAL A 264 -13.71 18.01 -1.77
C VAL A 264 -14.03 18.85 -3.00
N SER A 265 -13.92 18.29 -4.20
CA SER A 265 -14.23 18.98 -5.45
C SER A 265 -15.69 19.43 -5.50
N ALA A 266 -16.62 18.59 -5.08
CA ALA A 266 -18.05 18.92 -4.99
C ALA A 266 -18.30 20.05 -3.97
N LEU A 267 -17.69 19.99 -2.81
CA LEU A 267 -17.80 21.03 -1.77
C LEU A 267 -17.23 22.37 -2.23
N LEU A 268 -16.21 22.37 -3.08
CA LEU A 268 -15.65 23.57 -3.70
C LEU A 268 -16.52 24.12 -4.87
N GLY A 269 -17.61 23.44 -5.21
CA GLY A 269 -18.52 23.86 -6.27
C GLY A 269 -17.99 23.61 -7.69
N ARG A 270 -17.04 22.70 -7.86
CA ARG A 270 -16.54 22.31 -9.20
C ARG A 270 -17.55 21.41 -9.89
N ILE A 271 -17.68 21.57 -11.21
CA ILE A 271 -18.57 20.72 -12.03
C ILE A 271 -17.97 19.31 -12.07
N PRO A 272 -18.73 18.26 -11.68
CA PRO A 272 -18.23 16.89 -11.70
C PRO A 272 -18.01 16.37 -13.12
N SER A 273 -17.06 15.46 -13.27
CA SER A 273 -16.83 14.70 -14.50
C SER A 273 -17.68 13.41 -14.52
N ALA A 274 -17.33 12.46 -15.38
CA ALA A 274 -18.03 11.18 -15.47
C ALA A 274 -18.14 10.46 -14.12
N VAL A 275 -19.30 9.85 -13.87
CA VAL A 275 -19.62 9.08 -12.64
C VAL A 275 -19.54 9.93 -11.35
N GLY A 276 -19.49 11.26 -11.44
CA GLY A 276 -19.43 12.17 -10.30
C GLY A 276 -18.03 12.44 -9.75
N TYR A 277 -16.98 11.95 -10.40
CA TYR A 277 -15.60 12.22 -10.01
C TYR A 277 -15.18 13.67 -10.30
N GLN A 278 -14.13 14.12 -9.62
CA GLN A 278 -13.52 15.43 -9.87
C GLN A 278 -12.96 15.52 -11.30
N PRO A 279 -13.01 16.70 -11.93
CA PRO A 279 -12.42 16.90 -13.27
C PRO A 279 -10.89 16.75 -13.26
N THR A 280 -10.26 16.87 -12.07
CA THR A 280 -8.82 16.77 -11.86
C THR A 280 -8.38 15.36 -11.42
N LEU A 281 -9.22 14.33 -11.53
CA LEU A 281 -8.94 12.98 -11.06
C LEU A 281 -7.57 12.46 -11.53
N ALA A 282 -7.31 12.51 -12.81
CA ALA A 282 -6.04 12.02 -13.38
C ALA A 282 -4.84 12.85 -12.91
N THR A 283 -5.00 14.17 -12.77
CA THR A 283 -3.93 15.07 -12.33
C THR A 283 -3.63 14.88 -10.84
N ASP A 284 -4.67 14.77 -10.01
CA ASP A 284 -4.52 14.60 -8.56
C ASP A 284 -3.84 13.26 -8.25
N LEU A 285 -4.28 12.19 -8.92
CA LEU A 285 -3.69 10.87 -8.75
C LEU A 285 -2.26 10.83 -9.33
N GLY A 286 -2.05 11.42 -10.51
CA GLY A 286 -0.71 11.53 -11.12
C GLY A 286 0.27 12.29 -10.24
N ALA A 287 -0.13 13.38 -9.62
CA ALA A 287 0.71 14.15 -8.71
C ALA A 287 1.17 13.32 -7.49
N LEU A 288 0.34 12.41 -6.98
CA LEU A 288 0.72 11.48 -5.93
C LEU A 288 1.65 10.39 -6.48
N GLN A 289 1.26 9.74 -7.58
CA GLN A 289 1.94 8.56 -8.12
C GLN A 289 3.35 8.86 -8.65
N GLU A 290 3.56 10.01 -9.27
CA GLU A 290 4.87 10.40 -9.82
C GLU A 290 5.92 10.72 -8.75
N ARG A 291 5.52 10.95 -7.51
CA ARG A 291 6.44 11.09 -6.36
C ARG A 291 6.99 9.74 -5.90
N ILE A 292 6.30 8.65 -6.24
CA ILE A 292 6.67 7.27 -5.89
C ILE A 292 7.59 6.74 -6.98
N THR A 293 8.90 6.80 -6.74
CA THR A 293 9.92 6.39 -7.72
C THR A 293 11.26 6.12 -7.03
N SER A 294 12.16 5.47 -7.77
CA SER A 294 13.58 5.40 -7.44
C SER A 294 14.29 6.69 -7.80
N THR A 295 15.18 7.11 -6.94
CA THR A 295 16.11 8.21 -7.19
C THR A 295 17.54 7.71 -7.08
N THR A 296 18.51 8.53 -7.48
CA THR A 296 19.94 8.23 -7.33
C THR A 296 20.38 8.04 -5.87
N LYS A 297 19.54 8.42 -4.90
CA LYS A 297 19.81 8.30 -3.46
C LYS A 297 19.17 7.06 -2.83
N GLY A 298 17.93 6.77 -3.16
CA GLY A 298 17.15 5.68 -2.59
C GLY A 298 15.87 5.45 -3.38
N SER A 299 15.00 4.58 -2.88
CA SER A 299 13.76 4.23 -3.57
C SER A 299 12.53 4.24 -2.67
N ILE A 300 11.37 4.47 -3.27
CA ILE A 300 10.07 4.20 -2.65
C ILE A 300 9.36 3.20 -3.54
N THR A 301 9.14 1.99 -3.01
CA THR A 301 8.30 0.98 -3.66
C THR A 301 6.93 0.98 -3.00
N ALA A 302 5.88 1.17 -3.76
CA ALA A 302 4.53 1.26 -3.23
C ALA A 302 3.74 -0.02 -3.44
N VAL A 303 3.01 -0.41 -2.39
CA VAL A 303 1.96 -1.43 -2.44
C VAL A 303 0.63 -0.74 -2.13
N GLN A 304 -0.24 -0.69 -3.11
CA GLN A 304 -1.49 0.05 -3.05
C GLN A 304 -2.66 -0.91 -3.06
N CYS A 305 -3.42 -0.95 -1.97
CA CYS A 305 -4.68 -1.66 -1.95
C CYS A 305 -5.67 -0.91 -2.84
N VAL A 306 -6.28 -1.61 -3.79
CA VAL A 306 -7.26 -1.04 -4.71
C VAL A 306 -8.61 -1.69 -4.47
N TYR A 307 -9.62 -0.86 -4.17
CA TYR A 307 -11.01 -1.27 -4.18
C TYR A 307 -11.63 -0.95 -5.55
N VAL A 308 -12.32 -1.92 -6.10
CA VAL A 308 -13.02 -1.76 -7.38
C VAL A 308 -14.52 -1.71 -7.10
N PRO A 309 -15.18 -0.55 -7.24
CA PRO A 309 -16.61 -0.41 -7.03
C PRO A 309 -17.41 -1.35 -7.94
N ALA A 310 -18.30 -2.15 -7.35
CA ALA A 310 -19.16 -3.10 -8.06
C ALA A 310 -18.41 -4.08 -8.98
N ASP A 311 -17.13 -4.34 -8.70
CA ASP A 311 -16.23 -5.14 -9.54
C ASP A 311 -16.09 -4.61 -10.99
N ASP A 312 -16.38 -3.33 -11.20
CA ASP A 312 -16.30 -2.66 -12.51
C ASP A 312 -14.91 -2.02 -12.72
N LEU A 313 -14.06 -2.71 -13.46
CA LEU A 313 -12.73 -2.23 -13.83
C LEU A 313 -12.74 -1.02 -14.78
N THR A 314 -13.90 -0.70 -15.36
CA THR A 314 -14.07 0.45 -16.27
C THR A 314 -14.42 1.74 -15.53
N ASP A 315 -14.69 1.67 -14.22
CA ASP A 315 -14.87 2.85 -13.39
C ASP A 315 -13.63 3.76 -13.47
N PRO A 316 -13.81 5.09 -13.63
CA PRO A 316 -12.69 6.02 -13.85
C PRO A 316 -11.59 5.98 -12.77
N ALA A 317 -11.93 5.73 -11.51
CA ALA A 317 -10.93 5.73 -10.44
C ALA A 317 -10.00 4.50 -10.49
N PRO A 318 -10.49 3.25 -10.52
CA PRO A 318 -9.65 2.09 -10.77
C PRO A 318 -8.90 2.19 -12.10
N ALA A 319 -9.59 2.53 -13.19
CA ALA A 319 -8.95 2.61 -14.52
C ALA A 319 -7.76 3.58 -14.53
N THR A 320 -7.88 4.75 -13.90
CA THR A 320 -6.78 5.71 -13.78
C THR A 320 -5.67 5.17 -12.88
N THR A 321 -6.02 4.49 -11.80
CA THR A 321 -5.03 3.87 -10.88
C THR A 321 -4.23 2.81 -11.60
N PHE A 322 -4.88 1.89 -12.34
CA PHE A 322 -4.21 0.83 -13.09
C PHE A 322 -3.18 1.34 -14.10
N ALA A 323 -3.42 2.51 -14.69
CA ALA A 323 -2.48 3.11 -15.63
C ALA A 323 -1.11 3.43 -15.00
N HIS A 324 -1.07 3.64 -13.67
CA HIS A 324 0.15 3.93 -12.92
C HIS A 324 0.84 2.69 -12.34
N LEU A 325 0.15 1.54 -12.28
CA LEU A 325 0.68 0.34 -11.65
C LEU A 325 1.63 -0.43 -12.58
N ASP A 326 2.72 -0.94 -12.01
CA ASP A 326 3.69 -1.80 -12.69
C ASP A 326 3.31 -3.27 -12.63
N GLY A 327 2.42 -3.64 -11.74
CA GLY A 327 1.88 -4.98 -11.62
C GLY A 327 0.75 -5.06 -10.61
N THR A 328 0.13 -6.23 -10.56
CA THR A 328 -1.02 -6.50 -9.69
C THR A 328 -0.88 -7.84 -9.00
N VAL A 329 -1.05 -7.86 -7.70
CA VAL A 329 -1.17 -9.07 -6.88
C VAL A 329 -2.65 -9.26 -6.57
N VAL A 330 -3.23 -10.33 -7.07
CA VAL A 330 -4.64 -10.68 -6.86
C VAL A 330 -4.74 -11.76 -5.80
N LEU A 331 -5.50 -11.51 -4.73
CA LEU A 331 -5.79 -12.49 -3.70
C LEU A 331 -7.14 -13.16 -3.96
N SER A 332 -7.12 -14.48 -4.00
CA SER A 332 -8.28 -15.32 -4.30
C SER A 332 -8.85 -15.98 -3.06
N ARG A 333 -10.15 -15.79 -2.83
CA ARG A 333 -10.86 -16.49 -1.76
C ARG A 333 -10.89 -18.00 -1.99
N GLN A 334 -10.99 -18.44 -3.25
CA GLN A 334 -10.99 -19.86 -3.60
C GLN A 334 -9.67 -20.53 -3.19
N ILE A 335 -8.54 -19.84 -3.40
CA ILE A 335 -7.22 -20.35 -2.98
C ILE A 335 -7.10 -20.37 -1.46
N ALA A 336 -7.63 -19.36 -0.77
CA ALA A 336 -7.69 -19.34 0.69
C ALA A 336 -8.54 -20.49 1.27
N GLU A 337 -9.66 -20.82 0.64
CA GLU A 337 -10.53 -21.95 1.02
C GLU A 337 -9.84 -23.30 0.84
N LEU A 338 -8.87 -23.42 -0.07
CA LEU A 338 -8.00 -24.60 -0.20
C LEU A 338 -6.91 -24.68 0.87
N GLY A 339 -6.84 -23.69 1.77
CA GLY A 339 -5.81 -23.60 2.81
C GLY A 339 -4.42 -23.20 2.29
N ILE A 340 -4.32 -22.66 1.07
CA ILE A 340 -3.06 -22.23 0.47
C ILE A 340 -2.82 -20.77 0.82
N TYR A 341 -1.78 -20.52 1.59
CA TYR A 341 -1.37 -19.18 2.02
C TYR A 341 0.11 -18.90 1.70
N PRO A 342 0.44 -17.70 1.17
CA PRO A 342 -0.47 -16.60 0.84
C PRO A 342 -1.42 -16.97 -0.31
N ALA A 343 -2.65 -16.47 -0.23
CA ALA A 343 -3.73 -16.82 -1.18
C ALA A 343 -3.64 -16.00 -2.49
N VAL A 344 -2.44 -15.84 -3.02
CA VAL A 344 -2.18 -15.12 -4.28
C VAL A 344 -2.62 -15.99 -5.46
N ASP A 345 -3.43 -15.41 -6.35
CA ASP A 345 -3.81 -16.08 -7.59
C ASP A 345 -2.65 -16.02 -8.60
N PRO A 346 -2.05 -17.15 -8.96
CA PRO A 346 -0.88 -17.19 -9.84
C PRO A 346 -1.21 -16.91 -11.31
N LEU A 347 -2.49 -16.97 -11.70
CA LEU A 347 -2.93 -16.77 -13.07
C LEU A 347 -3.45 -15.34 -13.31
N ASP A 348 -4.12 -14.75 -12.32
CA ASP A 348 -4.70 -13.42 -12.42
C ASP A 348 -3.71 -12.32 -11.98
N SER A 349 -2.63 -12.68 -11.30
CA SER A 349 -1.58 -11.73 -10.87
C SER A 349 -0.56 -11.49 -11.98
N THR A 350 -0.11 -10.26 -12.13
CA THR A 350 0.78 -9.85 -13.23
C THR A 350 1.85 -8.87 -12.78
N SER A 351 3.00 -8.89 -13.47
CA SER A 351 4.05 -7.88 -13.31
C SER A 351 4.68 -7.54 -14.65
N ARG A 352 4.88 -6.26 -14.92
CA ARG A 352 5.52 -5.77 -16.15
C ARG A 352 6.99 -6.16 -16.24
N ILE A 353 7.67 -6.34 -15.11
CA ILE A 353 9.07 -6.71 -15.09
C ILE A 353 9.32 -8.21 -15.13
N LEU A 354 8.28 -9.04 -15.22
CA LEU A 354 8.46 -10.47 -15.54
C LEU A 354 8.79 -10.62 -17.03
N ASP A 355 10.02 -10.25 -17.37
CA ASP A 355 10.59 -10.23 -18.72
C ASP A 355 11.99 -10.84 -18.68
N PRO A 356 12.40 -11.65 -19.68
CA PRO A 356 13.69 -12.31 -19.70
C PRO A 356 14.89 -11.35 -19.57
N ASN A 357 14.74 -10.11 -20.05
CA ASN A 357 15.80 -9.10 -19.97
C ASN A 357 15.97 -8.50 -18.57
N VAL A 358 14.98 -8.67 -17.69
CA VAL A 358 15.00 -8.13 -16.32
C VAL A 358 15.30 -9.23 -15.31
N VAL A 359 14.49 -10.30 -15.32
CA VAL A 359 14.60 -11.38 -14.32
C VAL A 359 15.53 -12.52 -14.78
N GLY A 360 15.93 -12.53 -16.04
CA GLY A 360 16.70 -13.62 -16.66
C GLY A 360 15.83 -14.70 -17.28
N GLU A 361 16.39 -15.42 -18.25
CA GLU A 361 15.66 -16.46 -19.02
C GLU A 361 15.18 -17.61 -18.13
N GLU A 362 16.02 -18.06 -17.20
CA GLU A 362 15.67 -19.18 -16.33
C GLU A 362 14.47 -18.89 -15.45
N HIS A 363 14.45 -17.73 -14.80
CA HIS A 363 13.33 -17.28 -13.98
C HIS A 363 12.07 -17.13 -14.82
N TYR A 364 12.16 -16.42 -15.95
CA TYR A 364 11.02 -16.21 -16.84
C TYR A 364 10.40 -17.52 -17.33
N ASN A 365 11.24 -18.44 -17.81
CA ASN A 365 10.78 -19.73 -18.34
C ASN A 365 10.15 -20.59 -17.24
N THR A 366 10.71 -20.56 -16.02
CA THR A 366 10.14 -21.27 -14.86
C THR A 366 8.79 -20.68 -14.47
N ALA A 367 8.67 -19.36 -14.38
CA ALA A 367 7.41 -18.70 -14.07
C ALA A 367 6.33 -19.02 -15.12
N ARG A 368 6.66 -18.97 -16.40
CA ARG A 368 5.74 -19.35 -17.48
C ARG A 368 5.37 -20.82 -17.44
N GLY A 369 6.31 -21.71 -17.16
CA GLY A 369 6.05 -23.14 -16.98
C GLY A 369 5.05 -23.41 -15.85
N VAL A 370 5.21 -22.72 -14.72
CA VAL A 370 4.27 -22.78 -13.59
C VAL A 370 2.88 -22.31 -14.01
N GLN A 371 2.77 -21.17 -14.67
CA GLN A 371 1.48 -20.63 -15.13
C GLN A 371 0.78 -21.57 -16.12
N VAL A 372 1.51 -22.11 -17.10
CA VAL A 372 0.97 -23.06 -18.09
C VAL A 372 0.47 -24.34 -17.40
N SER A 373 1.24 -24.89 -16.45
CA SER A 373 0.87 -26.07 -15.68
C SER A 373 -0.42 -25.86 -14.88
N LEU A 374 -0.51 -24.71 -14.19
CA LEU A 374 -1.68 -24.38 -13.37
C LEU A 374 -2.90 -24.06 -14.23
N GLN A 375 -2.72 -23.41 -15.39
CA GLN A 375 -3.79 -23.13 -16.34
C GLN A 375 -4.37 -24.43 -16.90
N LYS A 376 -3.50 -25.34 -17.32
CA LYS A 376 -3.94 -26.66 -17.81
C LYS A 376 -4.67 -27.46 -16.71
N TYR A 377 -4.20 -27.40 -15.48
CA TYR A 377 -4.89 -28.01 -14.35
C TYR A 377 -6.29 -27.43 -14.13
N LYS A 378 -6.41 -26.09 -14.19
CA LYS A 378 -7.70 -25.41 -14.08
C LYS A 378 -8.69 -25.86 -15.15
N GLU A 379 -8.24 -26.03 -16.39
CA GLU A 379 -9.08 -26.53 -17.51
C GLU A 379 -9.50 -27.99 -17.33
N LEU A 380 -8.67 -28.81 -16.69
CA LEU A 380 -8.97 -30.21 -16.44
C LEU A 380 -9.82 -30.45 -15.18
N GLN A 381 -9.97 -29.47 -14.30
CA GLN A 381 -10.71 -29.63 -13.03
C GLN A 381 -12.15 -30.07 -13.23
N ASP A 382 -12.86 -29.53 -14.20
CA ASP A 382 -14.24 -29.89 -14.49
C ASP A 382 -14.34 -31.32 -14.99
N ILE A 383 -13.39 -31.77 -15.81
CA ILE A 383 -13.30 -33.14 -16.31
C ILE A 383 -13.02 -34.10 -15.15
N ILE A 384 -12.08 -33.76 -14.29
CA ILE A 384 -11.73 -34.57 -13.11
C ILE A 384 -12.91 -34.69 -12.16
N ALA A 385 -13.68 -33.63 -11.95
CA ALA A 385 -14.82 -33.61 -11.06
C ALA A 385 -15.98 -34.49 -11.57
N ILE A 386 -16.15 -34.63 -12.89
CA ILE A 386 -17.24 -35.40 -13.50
C ILE A 386 -16.84 -36.85 -13.78
N LEU A 387 -15.65 -37.05 -14.35
CA LEU A 387 -15.23 -38.35 -14.87
C LEU A 387 -14.16 -39.04 -14.01
N GLY A 388 -13.48 -38.32 -13.14
CA GLY A 388 -12.36 -38.82 -12.33
C GLY A 388 -11.00 -38.69 -13.03
N MET A 389 -9.94 -38.94 -12.25
CA MET A 389 -8.55 -38.84 -12.74
C MET A 389 -8.19 -39.93 -13.75
N ASP A 390 -8.81 -41.10 -13.63
CA ASP A 390 -8.47 -42.28 -14.43
C ASP A 390 -8.90 -42.18 -15.90
N GLU A 391 -9.80 -41.25 -16.21
CA GLU A 391 -10.23 -40.97 -17.58
C GLU A 391 -9.30 -39.99 -18.34
N LEU A 392 -8.33 -39.38 -17.64
CA LEU A 392 -7.34 -38.54 -18.27
C LEU A 392 -6.24 -39.34 -18.97
N SER A 393 -5.65 -38.77 -20.00
CA SER A 393 -4.43 -39.33 -20.59
C SER A 393 -3.29 -39.39 -19.56
N GLU A 394 -2.34 -40.29 -19.73
CA GLU A 394 -1.17 -40.41 -18.83
C GLU A 394 -0.40 -39.07 -18.74
N GLU A 395 -0.29 -38.34 -19.86
CA GLU A 395 0.35 -37.01 -19.91
C GLU A 395 -0.43 -36.00 -19.08
N ASP A 396 -1.76 -35.99 -19.16
CA ASP A 396 -2.60 -35.08 -18.40
C ASP A 396 -2.61 -35.43 -16.91
N GLN A 397 -2.61 -36.71 -16.55
CA GLN A 397 -2.46 -37.16 -15.17
C GLN A 397 -1.15 -36.68 -14.55
N LEU A 398 -0.04 -36.81 -15.27
CA LEU A 398 1.25 -36.35 -14.82
C LEU A 398 1.26 -34.82 -14.65
N THR A 399 0.68 -34.10 -15.61
CA THR A 399 0.55 -32.64 -15.55
C THR A 399 -0.25 -32.21 -14.33
N VAL A 400 -1.38 -32.86 -14.03
CA VAL A 400 -2.22 -32.58 -12.86
C VAL A 400 -1.46 -32.87 -11.56
N GLN A 401 -0.74 -33.98 -11.48
CA GLN A 401 0.06 -34.32 -10.29
C GLN A 401 1.13 -33.27 -10.02
N ARG A 402 1.87 -32.83 -11.05
CA ARG A 402 2.86 -31.76 -10.90
C ARG A 402 2.23 -30.42 -10.57
N ALA A 403 1.11 -30.06 -11.20
CA ALA A 403 0.38 -28.83 -10.92
C ALA A 403 -0.12 -28.75 -9.48
N ARG A 404 -0.59 -29.86 -8.90
CA ARG A 404 -0.97 -29.93 -7.48
C ARG A 404 0.24 -29.72 -6.55
N LYS A 405 1.39 -30.31 -6.87
CA LYS A 405 2.64 -30.09 -6.13
C LYS A 405 3.07 -28.62 -6.21
N ILE A 406 3.02 -28.03 -7.41
CA ILE A 406 3.29 -26.59 -7.65
C ILE A 406 2.37 -25.73 -6.80
N GLN A 407 1.06 -26.00 -6.84
CA GLN A 407 0.08 -25.22 -6.07
C GLN A 407 0.36 -25.29 -4.57
N ARG A 408 0.71 -26.46 -4.03
CA ARG A 408 1.10 -26.58 -2.62
C ARG A 408 2.43 -25.93 -2.32
N PHE A 409 3.41 -25.99 -3.23
CA PHE A 409 4.72 -25.38 -3.05
C PHE A 409 4.68 -23.84 -3.14
N LEU A 410 3.63 -23.25 -3.72
CA LEU A 410 3.37 -21.81 -3.64
C LEU A 410 3.01 -21.35 -2.22
N SER A 411 2.55 -22.25 -1.36
CA SER A 411 2.31 -21.95 0.05
C SER A 411 3.62 -21.76 0.82
N GLN A 412 3.58 -20.89 1.82
CA GLN A 412 4.75 -20.51 2.61
C GLN A 412 4.33 -20.09 4.01
N PRO A 413 4.98 -20.57 5.08
CA PRO A 413 4.72 -20.08 6.42
C PRO A 413 5.39 -18.70 6.59
N PHE A 414 4.65 -17.75 7.18
CA PHE A 414 5.09 -16.39 7.41
C PHE A 414 5.56 -16.18 8.86
N HIS A 415 6.59 -15.36 9.05
CA HIS A 415 7.10 -15.00 10.36
C HIS A 415 6.03 -14.30 11.22
N VAL A 416 5.27 -13.39 10.61
CA VAL A 416 4.20 -12.66 11.30
C VAL A 416 3.02 -13.54 11.70
N ALA A 417 2.92 -14.74 11.13
CA ALA A 417 1.85 -15.69 11.42
C ALA A 417 2.27 -16.84 12.37
N GLU A 418 3.52 -16.90 12.82
CA GLU A 418 4.05 -17.98 13.69
C GLU A 418 3.19 -18.23 14.92
N VAL A 419 2.76 -17.15 15.58
CA VAL A 419 1.94 -17.22 16.80
C VAL A 419 0.59 -17.92 16.56
N PHE A 420 0.04 -17.77 15.36
CA PHE A 420 -1.27 -18.34 15.00
C PHE A 420 -1.18 -19.73 14.39
N THR A 421 -0.12 -20.00 13.63
CA THR A 421 0.04 -21.24 12.87
C THR A 421 0.87 -22.29 13.62
N GLY A 422 1.71 -21.85 14.56
CA GLY A 422 2.69 -22.71 15.22
C GLY A 422 3.79 -23.22 14.30
N MET A 423 3.96 -22.61 13.13
CA MET A 423 5.00 -22.95 12.14
C MET A 423 6.02 -21.83 12.11
N ASP A 424 7.32 -22.19 12.09
CA ASP A 424 8.39 -21.22 11.91
C ASP A 424 8.29 -20.56 10.53
N GLY A 425 8.33 -19.22 10.49
CA GLY A 425 8.30 -18.45 9.25
C GLY A 425 9.54 -18.70 8.40
N LYS A 426 9.38 -18.51 7.10
CA LYS A 426 10.45 -18.76 6.12
C LYS A 426 10.60 -17.56 5.18
N TYR A 427 11.82 -17.07 5.07
CA TYR A 427 12.23 -16.18 4.01
C TYR A 427 12.80 -17.02 2.86
N CYS A 428 12.25 -16.89 1.66
CA CYS A 428 12.68 -17.67 0.50
C CYS A 428 13.40 -16.76 -0.50
N LYS A 429 14.68 -17.07 -0.78
CA LYS A 429 15.44 -16.35 -1.81
C LYS A 429 14.89 -16.67 -3.19
N VAL A 430 14.97 -15.70 -4.10
CA VAL A 430 14.50 -15.85 -5.48
C VAL A 430 15.21 -17.03 -6.17
N GLU A 431 16.52 -17.17 -5.99
CA GLU A 431 17.30 -18.25 -6.59
C GLU A 431 16.82 -19.65 -6.18
N ASP A 432 16.56 -19.85 -4.88
CA ASP A 432 16.05 -21.12 -4.34
C ASP A 432 14.61 -21.38 -4.78
N THR A 433 13.80 -20.33 -4.88
CA THR A 433 12.44 -20.38 -5.39
C THR A 433 12.41 -20.83 -6.85
N VAL A 434 13.14 -20.16 -7.72
CA VAL A 434 13.21 -20.49 -9.16
C VAL A 434 13.72 -21.92 -9.36
N ARG A 435 14.80 -22.30 -8.66
CA ARG A 435 15.35 -23.66 -8.72
C ARG A 435 14.33 -24.70 -8.30
N GLY A 436 13.66 -24.50 -7.16
CA GLY A 436 12.68 -25.47 -6.65
C GLY A 436 11.52 -25.69 -7.61
N PHE A 437 10.92 -24.63 -8.14
CA PHE A 437 9.84 -24.76 -9.12
C PHE A 437 10.29 -25.38 -10.44
N LYS A 438 11.50 -25.04 -10.91
CA LYS A 438 12.10 -25.66 -12.11
C LYS A 438 12.25 -27.17 -11.93
N GLU A 439 12.77 -27.62 -10.79
CA GLU A 439 12.95 -29.03 -10.50
C GLU A 439 11.60 -29.80 -10.44
N ILE A 440 10.54 -29.18 -9.94
CA ILE A 440 9.19 -29.77 -9.95
C ILE A 440 8.68 -29.88 -11.40
N LEU A 441 8.85 -28.84 -12.23
CA LEU A 441 8.44 -28.85 -13.63
C LEU A 441 9.19 -29.91 -14.43
N GLU A 442 10.49 -30.10 -14.17
CA GLU A 442 11.33 -31.11 -14.80
C GLU A 442 11.03 -32.54 -14.30
N GLY A 443 10.21 -32.70 -13.26
CA GLY A 443 9.80 -33.98 -12.73
C GLY A 443 10.82 -34.66 -11.82
N LYS A 444 11.83 -33.93 -11.33
CA LYS A 444 12.84 -34.51 -10.42
C LYS A 444 12.28 -34.99 -9.09
N HIS A 445 11.09 -34.52 -8.75
CA HIS A 445 10.43 -34.81 -7.48
C HIS A 445 9.04 -35.46 -7.67
N ASP A 446 8.84 -36.21 -8.77
CA ASP A 446 7.57 -36.87 -9.05
C ASP A 446 7.27 -38.01 -8.03
N ASP A 447 8.27 -38.55 -7.36
CA ASP A 447 8.21 -39.57 -6.32
C ASP A 447 7.81 -39.06 -4.92
N LEU A 448 7.83 -37.75 -4.69
CA LEU A 448 7.46 -37.15 -3.42
C LEU A 448 5.93 -37.01 -3.32
N SER A 449 5.42 -37.12 -2.09
CA SER A 449 4.02 -36.87 -1.80
C SER A 449 3.62 -35.41 -2.01
N GLU A 450 2.38 -35.16 -2.45
CA GLU A 450 1.85 -33.81 -2.58
C GLU A 450 1.95 -32.99 -1.28
N ASN A 451 1.77 -33.66 -0.14
CA ASN A 451 1.75 -33.02 1.18
C ASN A 451 3.13 -32.52 1.61
N ALA A 452 4.21 -33.10 1.06
CA ALA A 452 5.57 -32.67 1.32
C ALA A 452 5.83 -31.22 0.90
N PHE A 453 5.15 -30.76 -0.13
CA PHE A 453 5.31 -29.40 -0.69
C PHE A 453 4.50 -28.32 0.05
N TYR A 454 3.63 -28.72 0.99
CA TYR A 454 2.75 -27.79 1.67
C TYR A 454 3.45 -27.08 2.83
N MET A 455 3.39 -25.74 2.85
CA MET A 455 3.93 -24.86 3.91
C MET A 455 5.42 -25.16 4.22
N VAL A 456 6.23 -25.13 3.20
CA VAL A 456 7.69 -25.26 3.26
C VAL A 456 8.39 -24.06 2.61
N GLY A 457 9.61 -23.80 2.96
CA GLY A 457 10.42 -22.73 2.37
C GLY A 457 11.06 -23.18 1.05
N THR A 458 12.04 -24.06 1.12
CA THR A 458 12.82 -24.51 -0.04
C THR A 458 12.44 -25.94 -0.45
N ILE A 459 12.96 -26.36 -1.61
CA ILE A 459 12.73 -27.73 -2.12
C ILE A 459 13.38 -28.78 -1.22
N GLU A 460 14.51 -28.47 -0.59
CA GLU A 460 15.21 -29.34 0.35
C GLU A 460 14.33 -29.62 1.59
N GLU A 461 13.56 -28.63 2.05
CA GLU A 461 12.62 -28.84 3.16
C GLU A 461 11.48 -29.77 2.77
N ALA A 462 11.00 -29.70 1.52
CA ALA A 462 10.00 -30.64 1.01
C ALA A 462 10.53 -32.08 0.97
N ILE A 463 11.77 -32.28 0.50
CA ILE A 463 12.43 -33.59 0.49
C ILE A 463 12.58 -34.13 1.92
N ALA A 464 13.05 -33.30 2.86
CA ALA A 464 13.23 -33.69 4.26
C ALA A 464 11.89 -34.04 4.93
N LYS A 465 10.83 -33.29 4.62
CA LYS A 465 9.47 -33.53 5.13
C LYS A 465 8.91 -34.87 4.64
N ASP A 466 9.05 -35.16 3.34
CA ASP A 466 8.61 -36.46 2.77
C ASP A 466 9.37 -37.63 3.41
N ALA A 467 10.69 -37.51 3.57
CA ALA A 467 11.50 -38.51 4.24
C ALA A 467 11.07 -38.75 5.69
N ALA A 468 10.75 -37.70 6.43
CA ALA A 468 10.25 -37.80 7.80
C ALA A 468 8.85 -38.40 7.89
N GLU A 469 7.96 -38.13 6.93
CA GLU A 469 6.63 -38.73 6.85
C GLU A 469 6.72 -40.23 6.53
N LYS A 470 7.56 -40.64 5.56
CA LYS A 470 7.82 -42.04 5.21
C LYS A 470 8.47 -42.85 6.36
N ALA A 471 9.28 -42.18 7.19
CA ALA A 471 9.89 -42.83 8.36
C ALA A 471 8.91 -43.08 9.54
N LYS A 472 7.77 -42.37 9.56
CA LYS A 472 6.74 -42.49 10.59
C LYS A 472 5.59 -43.44 10.17
N ALA A 473 5.45 -43.70 8.87
CA ALA A 473 4.49 -44.64 8.29
C ALA A 473 5.02 -46.08 8.31
#